data_e3d933c792fe3a0b1a016b5761906a1a
#
_entry.id   e3d933c792fe3a0b1a016b5761906a1a
#
_cell.length_a   1.000
_cell.length_b   1.000
_cell.length_c   1.000
_cell.angle_alpha   90.00
_cell.angle_beta   90.00
_cell.angle_gamma   90.00
#
_symmetry.space_group_name_H-M   'P 1'
#
loop_
_entity.id
_entity.type
_entity.pdbx_description
1 polymer ?
#
loop_
_entity_poly.entity_id
_entity_poly.type
_entity_poly.pdbx_seq_one_letter_code
_entity_poly.pdbx_strand_id
1 'polypeptide(L)'
;MCIRDRVWAGVARADVVLHAGDWVTEDVLDDLDARAARLVGVWGNNDGPGLRARLPEVARVEIGGVRIAMVHETGPAAGRERRVAAAFPDADALVFGHSHIPWDTVAGPETANPGLRLLNPGSCTDRRRQPVCTLMRAVARDGRLEDVELVSVDRTP
;
A
#
# COMPACT_ATOMS: atom_id res chain seq x y z
N MET A 1 -5.67 17.01 -7.11
CA MET A 1 -6.50 15.82 -6.83
C MET A 1 -7.10 15.99 -5.43
N CYS A 2 -8.41 15.93 -5.29
CA CYS A 2 -9.03 16.15 -3.97
C CYS A 2 -9.09 14.83 -3.22
N ILE A 3 -8.31 14.70 -2.16
CA ILE A 3 -8.38 13.54 -1.25
C ILE A 3 -9.69 13.65 -0.48
N ARG A 4 -10.48 12.57 -0.48
CA ARG A 4 -11.81 12.56 0.12
C ARG A 4 -11.76 12.59 1.65
N ASP A 5 -12.74 13.20 2.30
CA ASP A 5 -12.81 13.35 3.76
C ASP A 5 -12.63 12.03 4.52
N ARG A 6 -13.15 10.92 3.99
CA ARG A 6 -12.97 9.58 4.58
C ARG A 6 -11.53 9.09 4.58
N VAL A 7 -10.73 9.48 3.58
CA VAL A 7 -9.29 9.16 3.54
C VAL A 7 -8.59 9.93 4.66
N TRP A 8 -8.88 11.23 4.78
CA TRP A 8 -8.31 12.04 5.86
C TRP A 8 -8.69 11.56 7.26
N ALA A 9 -9.94 11.10 7.45
CA ALA A 9 -10.37 10.48 8.70
C ALA A 9 -9.62 9.17 9.00
N GLY A 10 -9.26 8.41 7.98
CA GLY A 10 -8.41 7.21 8.09
C GLY A 10 -6.99 7.57 8.48
N VAL A 11 -6.39 8.54 7.78
CA VAL A 11 -5.03 9.05 8.05
C VAL A 11 -4.90 9.55 9.50
N ALA A 12 -5.87 10.32 9.97
CA ALA A 12 -5.85 10.89 11.32
C ALA A 12 -5.94 9.83 12.45
N ARG A 13 -6.46 8.65 12.16
CA ARG A 13 -6.64 7.55 13.14
C ARG A 13 -5.56 6.48 13.06
N ALA A 14 -4.79 6.45 12.00
CA ALA A 14 -3.75 5.45 11.79
C ALA A 14 -2.46 5.83 12.54
N ASP A 15 -1.82 4.86 13.19
CA ASP A 15 -0.49 5.03 13.75
C ASP A 15 0.57 5.12 12.65
N VAL A 16 0.35 4.40 11.54
CA VAL A 16 1.22 4.43 10.36
C VAL A 16 0.36 4.46 9.10
N VAL A 17 0.70 5.35 8.18
CA VAL A 17 0.11 5.44 6.84
C VAL A 17 1.11 4.91 5.83
N LEU A 18 0.66 3.98 4.99
CA LEU A 18 1.44 3.41 3.89
C LEU A 18 0.89 3.92 2.56
N HIS A 19 1.76 4.46 1.69
CA HIS A 19 1.37 4.96 0.37
C HIS A 19 2.23 4.33 -0.73
N ALA A 20 1.59 3.54 -1.58
CA ALA A 20 2.26 2.70 -2.57
C ALA A 20 2.58 3.40 -3.91
N GLY A 21 2.81 4.73 -3.90
CA GLY A 21 3.26 5.47 -5.08
C GLY A 21 2.15 6.15 -5.88
N ASP A 22 2.57 6.85 -6.96
CA ASP A 22 1.70 7.70 -7.78
C ASP A 22 1.09 8.88 -6.98
N TRP A 23 1.95 9.62 -6.32
CA TRP A 23 1.61 10.86 -5.58
C TRP A 23 1.18 11.98 -6.52
N VAL A 24 1.75 11.98 -7.72
CA VAL A 24 1.54 12.93 -8.82
C VAL A 24 2.12 14.30 -8.54
N THR A 25 1.93 14.86 -7.35
CA THR A 25 2.48 16.17 -6.94
C THR A 25 3.13 16.08 -5.56
N GLU A 26 4.13 16.95 -5.31
CA GLU A 26 4.79 17.03 -4.01
C GLU A 26 3.85 17.52 -2.92
N ASP A 27 2.85 18.35 -3.25
CA ASP A 27 1.85 18.87 -2.29
C ASP A 27 1.06 17.71 -1.64
N VAL A 28 0.77 16.63 -2.37
CA VAL A 28 0.08 15.44 -1.80
C VAL A 28 0.96 14.75 -0.77
N LEU A 29 2.26 14.64 -1.03
CA LEU A 29 3.22 14.09 -0.07
C LEU A 29 3.30 14.98 1.17
N ASP A 30 3.43 16.28 0.99
CA ASP A 30 3.54 17.27 2.09
C ASP A 30 2.27 17.27 2.95
N ASP A 31 1.09 17.23 2.34
CA ASP A 31 -0.19 17.18 3.04
C ASP A 31 -0.37 15.89 3.86
N LEU A 32 0.05 14.75 3.31
CA LEU A 32 -0.02 13.46 4.02
C LEU A 32 1.00 13.40 5.15
N ASP A 33 2.23 13.86 4.91
CA ASP A 33 3.30 13.88 5.92
C ASP A 33 2.94 14.80 7.10
N ALA A 34 2.33 15.93 6.82
CA ALA A 34 1.88 16.86 7.85
C ALA A 34 0.73 16.31 8.74
N ARG A 35 -0.05 15.36 8.25
CA ARG A 35 -1.26 14.87 8.94
C ARG A 35 -1.13 13.45 9.48
N ALA A 36 -0.26 12.62 8.92
CA ALA A 36 0.00 11.27 9.39
C ALA A 36 0.86 11.29 10.65
N ALA A 37 0.57 10.43 11.62
CA ALA A 37 1.46 10.25 12.78
C ALA A 37 2.83 9.69 12.33
N ARG A 38 2.82 8.78 11.35
CA ARG A 38 4.00 8.29 10.64
C ARG A 38 3.62 7.97 9.20
N LEU A 39 4.38 8.44 8.23
CA LEU A 39 4.18 8.16 6.81
C LEU A 39 5.33 7.31 6.27
N VAL A 40 5.00 6.25 5.56
CA VAL A 40 5.95 5.44 4.77
C VAL A 40 5.44 5.38 3.33
N GLY A 41 6.28 5.76 2.38
CA GLY A 41 5.90 5.80 0.97
C GLY A 41 6.98 5.32 0.04
N VAL A 42 6.58 4.95 -1.17
CA VAL A 42 7.46 4.71 -2.32
C VAL A 42 7.03 5.60 -3.47
N TRP A 43 7.92 5.89 -4.41
CA TRP A 43 7.51 6.57 -5.64
C TRP A 43 6.84 5.58 -6.62
N GLY A 44 6.01 6.10 -7.52
CA GLY A 44 5.36 5.36 -8.60
C GLY A 44 5.80 5.84 -9.98
N ASN A 45 5.31 5.18 -11.02
CA ASN A 45 5.70 5.48 -12.40
C ASN A 45 5.28 6.88 -12.86
N ASN A 46 4.23 7.47 -12.27
CA ASN A 46 3.75 8.82 -12.58
C ASN A 46 4.44 9.92 -11.75
N ASP A 47 5.35 9.54 -10.84
CA ASP A 47 6.01 10.50 -9.97
C ASP A 47 7.27 11.09 -10.61
N GLY A 48 7.36 12.42 -10.58
CA GLY A 48 8.45 13.18 -11.17
C GLY A 48 9.74 13.16 -10.33
N PRO A 49 10.81 13.83 -10.83
CA PRO A 49 12.14 13.82 -10.19
C PRO A 49 12.13 14.30 -8.74
N GLY A 50 11.32 15.30 -8.39
CA GLY A 50 11.23 15.83 -7.03
C GLY A 50 10.72 14.78 -6.04
N LEU A 51 9.66 14.05 -6.39
CA LEU A 51 9.12 12.96 -5.57
C LEU A 51 10.10 11.78 -5.49
N ARG A 52 10.75 11.42 -6.59
CA ARG A 52 11.74 10.34 -6.61
C ARG A 52 13.02 10.66 -5.81
N ALA A 53 13.36 11.92 -5.65
CA ALA A 53 14.47 12.34 -4.79
C ALA A 53 14.12 12.22 -3.30
N ARG A 54 12.84 12.28 -2.94
CA ARG A 54 12.35 12.24 -1.56
C ARG A 54 11.90 10.85 -1.10
N LEU A 55 11.54 9.96 -2.03
CA LEU A 55 10.94 8.66 -1.76
C LEU A 55 11.79 7.54 -2.37
N PRO A 56 11.93 6.39 -1.70
CA PRO A 56 12.58 5.23 -2.26
C PRO A 56 11.70 4.52 -3.30
N GLU A 57 12.30 3.66 -4.11
CA GLU A 57 11.59 2.71 -4.96
C GLU A 57 11.00 1.55 -4.15
N VAL A 58 11.75 1.08 -3.16
CA VAL A 58 11.37 0.02 -2.24
C VAL A 58 11.47 0.55 -0.83
N ALA A 59 10.40 0.50 -0.06
CA ALA A 59 10.41 0.78 1.36
C ALA A 59 10.31 -0.53 2.17
N ARG A 60 10.96 -0.55 3.34
CA ARG A 60 10.88 -1.63 4.31
C ARG A 60 10.64 -1.04 5.68
N VAL A 61 9.66 -1.57 6.40
CA VAL A 61 9.28 -1.10 7.73
C VAL A 61 8.83 -2.26 8.58
N GLU A 62 9.13 -2.20 9.86
CA GLU A 62 8.57 -3.11 10.86
C GLU A 62 7.51 -2.36 11.68
N ILE A 63 6.31 -2.94 11.76
CA ILE A 63 5.18 -2.41 12.52
C ILE A 63 4.59 -3.55 13.34
N GLY A 64 4.57 -3.41 14.67
CA GLY A 64 4.03 -4.44 15.56
C GLY A 64 4.67 -5.81 15.39
N GLY A 65 5.96 -5.87 15.04
CA GLY A 65 6.70 -7.09 14.76
C GLY A 65 6.45 -7.69 13.37
N VAL A 66 5.64 -7.04 12.52
CA VAL A 66 5.39 -7.45 11.12
C VAL A 66 6.39 -6.74 10.20
N ARG A 67 7.14 -7.50 9.43
CA ARG A 67 8.09 -6.97 8.44
C ARG A 67 7.36 -6.72 7.13
N ILE A 68 7.12 -5.46 6.82
CA ILE A 68 6.39 -5.03 5.63
C ILE A 68 7.37 -4.48 4.60
N ALA A 69 7.32 -5.00 3.39
CA ALA A 69 7.94 -4.40 2.22
C ALA A 69 6.88 -3.67 1.39
N MET A 70 7.28 -2.62 0.69
CA MET A 70 6.38 -1.86 -0.17
C MET A 70 7.07 -1.49 -1.48
N VAL A 71 6.36 -1.67 -2.58
CA VAL A 71 6.76 -1.27 -3.94
C VAL A 71 5.54 -0.71 -4.66
N HIS A 72 5.76 0.12 -5.70
CA HIS A 72 4.63 0.59 -6.49
C HIS A 72 4.05 -0.50 -7.37
N GLU A 73 4.89 -1.26 -8.05
CA GLU A 73 4.49 -2.22 -9.09
C GLU A 73 5.11 -3.61 -8.86
N THR A 74 4.31 -4.65 -9.13
CA THR A 74 4.73 -6.07 -9.02
C THR A 74 4.68 -6.83 -10.36
N GLY A 75 4.42 -6.12 -11.47
CA GLY A 75 4.23 -6.73 -12.78
C GLY A 75 2.89 -7.46 -12.96
N PRO A 76 2.78 -8.37 -13.95
CA PRO A 76 1.55 -9.06 -14.27
C PRO A 76 0.95 -9.85 -13.10
N ALA A 77 -0.39 -10.01 -13.10
CA ALA A 77 -1.09 -10.78 -12.08
C ALA A 77 -0.68 -12.27 -12.08
N ALA A 78 -0.51 -12.85 -13.26
CA ALA A 78 -0.07 -14.24 -13.39
C ALA A 78 1.30 -14.49 -12.76
N GLY A 79 1.39 -15.43 -11.81
CA GLY A 79 2.62 -15.79 -11.10
C GLY A 79 3.18 -14.71 -10.17
N ARG A 80 2.35 -13.74 -9.78
CA ARG A 80 2.73 -12.64 -8.88
C ARG A 80 3.29 -13.15 -7.56
N GLU A 81 2.58 -14.05 -6.89
CA GLU A 81 2.96 -14.58 -5.59
C GLU A 81 4.36 -15.21 -5.63
N ARG A 82 4.66 -16.00 -6.65
CA ARG A 82 5.98 -16.63 -6.80
C ARG A 82 7.09 -15.62 -7.03
N ARG A 83 6.87 -14.63 -7.93
CA ARG A 83 7.88 -13.60 -8.20
C ARG A 83 8.16 -12.73 -6.99
N VAL A 84 7.10 -12.30 -6.31
CA VAL A 84 7.20 -11.42 -5.15
C VAL A 84 7.81 -12.15 -3.97
N ALA A 85 7.44 -13.40 -3.71
CA ALA A 85 8.03 -14.22 -2.67
C ALA A 85 9.54 -14.44 -2.88
N ALA A 86 9.99 -14.58 -4.13
CA ALA A 86 11.41 -14.69 -4.45
C ALA A 86 12.17 -13.36 -4.27
N ALA A 87 11.53 -12.24 -4.57
CA ALA A 87 12.13 -10.91 -4.43
C ALA A 87 12.16 -10.41 -2.98
N PHE A 88 11.24 -10.86 -2.13
CA PHE A 88 11.09 -10.46 -0.73
C PHE A 88 11.05 -11.66 0.22
N PRO A 89 12.15 -12.42 0.32
CA PRO A 89 12.17 -13.66 1.10
C PRO A 89 12.09 -13.45 2.62
N ASP A 90 12.31 -12.23 3.08
CA ASP A 90 12.38 -11.81 4.47
C ASP A 90 11.16 -10.97 4.93
N ALA A 91 10.21 -10.69 4.04
CA ALA A 91 9.00 -9.94 4.38
C ALA A 91 7.84 -10.85 4.84
N ASP A 92 7.03 -10.36 5.76
CA ASP A 92 5.79 -11.00 6.20
C ASP A 92 4.60 -10.54 5.35
N ALA A 93 4.64 -9.28 4.89
CA ALA A 93 3.68 -8.71 3.97
C ALA A 93 4.35 -7.82 2.91
N LEU A 94 3.75 -7.77 1.73
CA LEU A 94 4.09 -6.81 0.67
C LEU A 94 2.88 -5.96 0.34
N VAL A 95 3.04 -4.65 0.35
CA VAL A 95 2.05 -3.68 -0.10
C VAL A 95 2.47 -3.14 -1.46
N PHE A 96 1.52 -3.10 -2.41
CA PHE A 96 1.77 -2.58 -3.76
C PHE A 96 0.56 -1.82 -4.30
N GLY A 97 0.74 -1.08 -5.40
CA GLY A 97 -0.28 -0.24 -6.02
C GLY A 97 -0.41 -0.45 -7.53
N HIS A 98 -0.30 0.64 -8.28
CA HIS A 98 -0.26 0.73 -9.74
C HIS A 98 -1.54 0.30 -10.48
N SER A 99 -2.04 -0.90 -10.27
CA SER A 99 -3.19 -1.44 -10.99
C SER A 99 -4.53 -0.80 -10.61
N HIS A 100 -4.63 -0.19 -9.44
CA HIS A 100 -5.87 0.26 -8.77
C HIS A 100 -6.87 -0.87 -8.50
N ILE A 101 -6.44 -2.12 -8.60
CA ILE A 101 -7.26 -3.30 -8.36
C ILE A 101 -6.96 -3.81 -6.95
N PRO A 102 -7.93 -3.85 -6.04
CA PRO A 102 -7.74 -4.45 -4.73
C PRO A 102 -7.23 -5.89 -4.83
N TRP A 103 -6.26 -6.23 -3.99
CA TRP A 103 -5.63 -7.55 -3.97
C TRP A 103 -5.33 -7.97 -2.54
N ASP A 104 -5.64 -9.21 -2.21
CA ASP A 104 -5.30 -9.82 -0.94
C ASP A 104 -5.10 -11.31 -1.15
N THR A 105 -3.84 -11.74 -1.21
CA THR A 105 -3.47 -13.14 -1.40
C THR A 105 -2.31 -13.52 -0.51
N VAL A 106 -2.11 -14.82 -0.32
CA VAL A 106 -1.01 -15.40 0.44
C VAL A 106 -0.19 -16.30 -0.47
N ALA A 107 1.12 -16.14 -0.44
CA ALA A 107 2.04 -16.99 -1.19
C ALA A 107 2.00 -18.42 -0.66
N GLY A 108 1.88 -19.38 -1.58
CA GLY A 108 1.75 -20.80 -1.27
C GLY A 108 3.04 -21.45 -0.75
N PRO A 109 2.94 -22.69 -0.26
CA PRO A 109 4.06 -23.44 0.32
C PRO A 109 5.18 -23.75 -0.69
N GLU A 110 4.89 -23.71 -1.98
CA GLU A 110 5.84 -23.92 -3.08
C GLU A 110 6.70 -22.71 -3.42
N THR A 111 6.42 -21.55 -2.81
CA THR A 111 7.15 -20.30 -3.07
C THR A 111 8.40 -20.17 -2.22
N ALA A 112 9.28 -19.22 -2.57
CA ALA A 112 10.50 -18.93 -1.81
C ALA A 112 10.23 -18.27 -0.44
N ASN A 113 9.03 -17.73 -0.23
CA ASN A 113 8.58 -17.16 1.05
C ASN A 113 7.11 -17.57 1.30
N PRO A 114 6.88 -18.79 1.77
CA PRO A 114 5.53 -19.27 2.10
C PRO A 114 4.88 -18.40 3.19
N GLY A 115 3.63 -18.04 2.97
CA GLY A 115 2.89 -17.23 3.92
C GLY A 115 3.05 -15.71 3.73
N LEU A 116 3.91 -15.24 2.82
CA LEU A 116 3.97 -13.83 2.45
C LEU A 116 2.59 -13.34 2.00
N ARG A 117 2.05 -12.32 2.65
CA ARG A 117 0.77 -11.73 2.27
C ARG A 117 0.97 -10.56 1.32
N LEU A 118 0.29 -10.60 0.17
CA LEU A 118 0.35 -9.55 -0.85
C LEU A 118 -0.93 -8.72 -0.79
N LEU A 119 -0.78 -7.41 -0.61
CA LEU A 119 -1.88 -6.48 -0.42
C LEU A 119 -1.82 -5.32 -1.41
N ASN A 120 -2.92 -5.06 -2.10
CA ASN A 120 -3.13 -3.82 -2.85
C ASN A 120 -4.43 -3.17 -2.37
N PRO A 121 -4.39 -1.95 -1.85
CA PRO A 121 -5.57 -1.28 -1.31
C PRO A 121 -6.54 -0.77 -2.39
N GLY A 122 -6.23 -0.95 -3.66
CA GLY A 122 -6.91 -0.25 -4.75
C GLY A 122 -6.45 1.20 -4.84
N SER A 123 -7.35 2.11 -5.20
CA SER A 123 -7.06 3.54 -5.22
C SER A 123 -8.15 4.34 -4.50
N CYS A 124 -7.73 5.26 -3.64
CA CYS A 124 -8.65 6.11 -2.89
C CYS A 124 -9.11 7.35 -3.70
N THR A 125 -8.55 7.59 -4.87
CA THR A 125 -8.82 8.80 -5.69
C THR A 125 -9.24 8.48 -7.12
N ASP A 126 -8.74 7.40 -7.70
CA ASP A 126 -9.03 6.98 -9.07
C ASP A 126 -9.37 5.49 -9.12
N ARG A 127 -10.64 5.18 -9.13
CA ARG A 127 -11.15 3.81 -9.17
C ARG A 127 -10.93 3.09 -10.50
N ARG A 128 -10.61 3.82 -11.59
CA ARG A 128 -10.58 3.28 -12.95
C ARG A 128 -11.85 2.48 -13.28
N ARG A 129 -11.71 1.16 -13.50
CA ARG A 129 -12.82 0.23 -13.80
C ARG A 129 -13.42 -0.44 -12.56
N GLN A 130 -12.93 -0.11 -11.35
CA GLN A 130 -13.49 -0.64 -10.12
C GLN A 130 -14.81 0.06 -9.75
N PRO A 131 -15.71 -0.60 -9.03
CA PRO A 131 -17.02 -0.01 -8.69
C PRO A 131 -16.90 1.21 -7.78
N VAL A 132 -15.91 1.22 -6.89
CA VAL A 132 -15.68 2.28 -5.88
C VAL A 132 -14.21 2.57 -5.69
N CYS A 133 -13.89 3.75 -5.16
CA CYS A 133 -12.57 4.05 -4.63
C CYS A 133 -12.39 3.37 -3.27
N THR A 134 -11.19 2.85 -2.99
CA THR A 134 -10.90 2.06 -1.79
C THR A 134 -9.61 2.47 -1.12
N LEU A 135 -9.51 2.18 0.16
CA LEU A 135 -8.30 2.08 0.94
C LEU A 135 -8.33 0.77 1.74
N MET A 136 -7.22 0.40 2.35
CA MET A 136 -7.14 -0.79 3.20
C MET A 136 -6.72 -0.37 4.61
N ARG A 137 -7.29 -1.05 5.61
CA ARG A 137 -6.90 -0.94 7.01
C ARG A 137 -6.45 -2.30 7.50
N ALA A 138 -5.50 -2.29 8.42
CA ALA A 138 -5.04 -3.50 9.09
C ALA A 138 -4.51 -3.15 10.48
N VAL A 139 -4.38 -4.14 11.34
CA VAL A 139 -3.71 -4.06 12.62
C VAL A 139 -2.48 -4.95 12.58
N ALA A 140 -1.32 -4.39 12.89
CA ALA A 140 -0.08 -5.15 13.06
C ALA A 140 0.20 -5.31 14.56
N ARG A 141 0.19 -6.54 15.05
CA ARG A 141 0.36 -6.86 16.46
C ARG A 141 1.01 -8.24 16.63
N ASP A 142 1.99 -8.33 17.52
CA ASP A 142 2.66 -9.59 17.89
C ASP A 142 3.17 -10.39 16.68
N GLY A 143 3.73 -9.69 15.69
CA GLY A 143 4.27 -10.27 14.46
C GLY A 143 3.20 -10.73 13.46
N ARG A 144 1.93 -10.37 13.65
CA ARG A 144 0.81 -10.75 12.78
C ARG A 144 0.08 -9.54 12.24
N LEU A 145 -0.40 -9.68 11.01
CA LEU A 145 -1.29 -8.72 10.39
C LEU A 145 -2.73 -9.21 10.56
N GLU A 146 -3.50 -8.46 11.33
CA GLU A 146 -4.88 -8.78 11.72
C GLU A 146 -5.86 -7.76 11.16
N ASP A 147 -7.15 -8.10 11.14
CA ASP A 147 -8.26 -7.20 10.75
C ASP A 147 -8.01 -6.46 9.43
N VAL A 148 -7.47 -7.17 8.43
CA VAL A 148 -7.25 -6.60 7.11
C VAL A 148 -8.60 -6.37 6.43
N GLU A 149 -8.93 -5.11 6.20
CA GLU A 149 -10.23 -4.69 5.69
C GLU A 149 -10.07 -3.74 4.50
N LEU A 150 -10.76 -4.07 3.40
CA LEU A 150 -10.92 -3.16 2.27
C LEU A 150 -12.09 -2.22 2.54
N VAL A 151 -11.83 -0.91 2.55
CA VAL A 151 -12.81 0.12 2.91
C VAL A 151 -13.14 0.98 1.70
N SER A 152 -14.45 1.09 1.38
CA SER A 152 -14.92 2.06 0.39
C SER A 152 -14.80 3.48 0.93
N VAL A 153 -14.22 4.38 0.13
CA VAL A 153 -14.12 5.81 0.45
C VAL A 153 -15.12 6.67 -0.31
N ASP A 154 -15.91 6.06 -1.21
CA ASP A 154 -17.01 6.76 -1.85
C ASP A 154 -18.12 7.04 -0.84
N ARG A 155 -18.83 8.16 -1.02
CA ARG A 155 -20.02 8.41 -0.23
C ARG A 155 -21.06 7.31 -0.54
N THR A 156 -21.58 6.66 0.49
CA THR A 156 -22.83 5.91 0.35
C THR A 156 -23.90 6.91 -0.09
N PRO A 157 -24.68 6.62 -1.13
CA PRO A 157 -25.76 7.50 -1.56
C PRO A 157 -26.77 7.73 -0.45
#